data_3e3b83e597f464472d5d11c6258c674f
#
_entry.id   3e3b83e597f464472d5d11c6258c674f
#
_cell.length_a   1.000
_cell.length_b   1.000
_cell.length_c   1.000
_cell.angle_alpha   90.00
_cell.angle_beta   90.00
_cell.angle_gamma   90.00
#
_symmetry.space_group_name_H-M   'P 1'
#
loop_
_entity.id
_entity.type
_entity.pdbx_description
1 polymer ?
#
loop_
_entity_poly.entity_id
_entity_poly.type
_entity_poly.pdbx_seq_one_letter_code
_entity_poly.pdbx_strand_id
1 'polypeptide(L)'
;MKRIDFIKRTVVVATLGLPLLSVIDSCDIEEIPPITGNNPPPGSTDCLANGTNSNINSNHGHTLTVSKDDVSSGVEKTYAIQGSASHDHSVTLTAANFTNLKNNNSIQVDSTSGGGHMHGVTVSCA
;
A
#
# COMPACT_ATOMS: atom_id res chain seq x y z
N MET A 1 2.29 -37.06 -3.57
CA MET A 1 3.09 -36.22 -4.49
C MET A 1 2.79 -36.66 -5.91
N LYS A 2 2.03 -35.90 -6.69
CA LYS A 2 1.74 -36.20 -8.09
C LYS A 2 2.68 -35.40 -8.98
N ARG A 3 3.48 -36.11 -9.74
CA ARG A 3 4.37 -35.54 -10.77
C ARG A 3 3.51 -35.19 -11.98
N ILE A 4 3.62 -33.98 -12.46
CA ILE A 4 3.00 -33.54 -13.70
C ILE A 4 3.98 -33.81 -14.82
N ASP A 5 3.67 -34.79 -15.69
CA ASP A 5 4.45 -35.10 -16.87
C ASP A 5 4.21 -34.05 -17.95
N PHE A 6 5.29 -33.36 -18.31
CA PHE A 6 5.31 -32.42 -19.43
C PHE A 6 5.35 -33.21 -20.74
N ILE A 7 4.25 -33.26 -21.47
CA ILE A 7 4.16 -33.86 -22.79
C ILE A 7 4.86 -32.95 -23.80
N LYS A 8 6.05 -33.39 -24.24
CA LYS A 8 6.71 -32.79 -25.41
C LYS A 8 5.93 -33.18 -26.68
N ARG A 9 5.18 -32.24 -27.24
CA ARG A 9 4.67 -32.40 -28.61
C ARG A 9 5.75 -31.96 -29.59
N THR A 10 6.37 -32.91 -30.22
CA THR A 10 7.22 -32.70 -31.41
C THR A 10 6.30 -32.42 -32.60
N VAL A 11 6.32 -31.21 -33.11
CA VAL A 11 5.68 -30.89 -34.41
C VAL A 11 6.74 -31.02 -35.49
N VAL A 12 6.59 -32.03 -36.32
CA VAL A 12 7.37 -32.18 -37.56
C VAL A 12 6.67 -31.32 -38.61
N VAL A 13 7.30 -30.27 -39.04
CA VAL A 13 6.85 -29.47 -40.20
C VAL A 13 7.67 -29.91 -41.41
N ALA A 14 7.00 -30.56 -42.37
CA ALA A 14 7.58 -30.87 -43.66
C ALA A 14 7.64 -29.60 -44.51
N THR A 15 8.83 -29.27 -44.99
CA THR A 15 9.12 -28.17 -45.86
C THR A 15 8.75 -28.51 -47.30
N LEU A 16 7.90 -27.73 -47.94
CA LEU A 16 7.83 -27.55 -49.38
C LEU A 16 7.97 -26.06 -49.65
N GLY A 17 9.02 -25.74 -50.40
CA GLY A 17 9.47 -24.40 -50.59
C GLY A 17 8.60 -23.59 -51.58
N LEU A 18 8.56 -22.28 -51.33
CA LEU A 18 8.38 -21.23 -52.31
C LEU A 18 8.91 -19.92 -51.72
N PRO A 19 9.72 -19.15 -52.45
CA PRO A 19 10.20 -17.87 -51.97
C PRO A 19 9.13 -16.80 -52.17
N LEU A 20 8.43 -16.42 -51.14
CA LEU A 20 7.66 -15.20 -51.10
C LEU A 20 8.41 -14.19 -50.26
N LEU A 21 8.81 -13.09 -50.89
CA LEU A 21 9.24 -11.89 -50.18
C LEU A 21 8.14 -11.49 -49.22
N SER A 22 8.26 -11.84 -47.97
CA SER A 22 7.50 -11.18 -46.93
C SER A 22 8.31 -10.01 -46.44
N VAL A 23 7.78 -8.84 -46.71
CA VAL A 23 8.13 -7.61 -46.01
C VAL A 23 7.88 -7.90 -44.52
N ILE A 24 8.95 -8.01 -43.77
CA ILE A 24 8.86 -8.05 -42.31
C ILE A 24 8.48 -6.63 -41.91
N ASP A 25 7.20 -6.45 -41.68
CA ASP A 25 6.75 -5.33 -40.89
C ASP A 25 7.44 -5.50 -39.54
N SER A 26 8.45 -4.71 -39.29
CA SER A 26 9.06 -4.57 -37.97
C SER A 26 7.98 -4.03 -37.05
N CYS A 27 7.29 -4.91 -36.35
CA CYS A 27 6.70 -4.50 -35.11
C CYS A 27 7.86 -4.08 -34.20
N ASP A 28 8.15 -2.80 -34.15
CA ASP A 28 8.86 -2.19 -33.06
C ASP A 28 8.06 -2.50 -31.80
N ILE A 29 8.43 -3.58 -31.14
CA ILE A 29 8.09 -3.75 -29.75
C ILE A 29 8.93 -2.68 -29.07
N GLU A 30 8.35 -1.51 -28.84
CA GLU A 30 8.90 -0.56 -27.89
C GLU A 30 9.11 -1.34 -26.62
N GLU A 31 10.38 -1.61 -26.32
CA GLU A 31 10.81 -2.15 -25.06
C GLU A 31 10.30 -1.18 -24.00
N ILE A 32 9.20 -1.56 -23.33
CA ILE A 32 8.74 -0.83 -22.16
C ILE A 32 9.90 -0.92 -21.18
N PRO A 33 10.57 0.20 -20.83
CA PRO A 33 11.65 0.16 -19.87
C PRO A 33 11.13 -0.49 -18.60
N PRO A 34 11.90 -1.36 -17.93
CA PRO A 34 11.48 -1.94 -16.67
C PRO A 34 11.09 -0.80 -15.74
N ILE A 35 9.87 -0.82 -15.23
CA ILE A 35 9.39 0.13 -14.23
C ILE A 35 10.14 -0.20 -12.95
N THR A 36 11.38 0.24 -12.89
CA THR A 36 12.20 0.25 -11.69
C THR A 36 11.95 1.58 -11.00
N GLY A 37 11.06 1.54 -10.07
CA GLY A 37 10.83 2.62 -9.16
C GLY A 37 9.35 2.87 -8.95
N ASN A 38 8.78 2.25 -7.93
CA ASN A 38 7.56 2.74 -7.29
C ASN A 38 7.86 4.08 -6.61
N ASN A 39 8.26 5.07 -7.41
CA ASN A 39 8.33 6.42 -6.92
C ASN A 39 7.00 7.07 -7.30
N PRO A 40 6.09 7.31 -6.36
CA PRO A 40 4.86 8.01 -6.65
C PRO A 40 5.19 9.39 -7.24
N PRO A 41 4.37 9.93 -8.14
CA PRO A 41 4.61 11.24 -8.72
C PRO A 41 4.71 12.29 -7.60
N PRO A 42 5.54 13.34 -7.77
CA PRO A 42 5.67 14.42 -6.79
C PRO A 42 4.29 15.00 -6.45
N GLY A 43 3.90 14.93 -5.19
CA GLY A 43 2.60 15.38 -4.70
C GLY A 43 1.56 14.27 -4.51
N SER A 44 1.88 13.00 -4.77
CA SER A 44 1.00 11.90 -4.36
C SER A 44 1.13 11.66 -2.85
N THR A 45 0.01 11.59 -2.16
CA THR A 45 -0.04 11.14 -0.78
C THR A 45 0.25 9.63 -0.75
N ASP A 46 1.33 9.22 -0.08
CA ASP A 46 1.76 7.83 -0.01
C ASP A 46 2.24 7.52 1.40
N CYS A 47 1.48 6.72 2.13
CA CYS A 47 1.76 6.40 3.51
C CYS A 47 3.07 5.63 3.70
N LEU A 48 3.48 4.81 2.74
CA LEU A 48 4.73 4.05 2.82
C LEU A 48 5.94 4.90 2.48
N ALA A 49 5.81 5.82 1.52
CA ALA A 49 6.88 6.71 1.10
C ALA A 49 7.04 7.92 2.02
N ASN A 50 5.94 8.60 2.34
CA ASN A 50 5.95 9.90 3.01
C ASN A 50 5.58 9.79 4.50
N GLY A 51 4.92 8.70 4.94
CA GLY A 51 4.38 8.55 6.27
C GLY A 51 2.94 9.01 6.38
N THR A 52 2.51 9.33 7.59
CA THR A 52 1.13 9.70 7.88
C THR A 52 1.01 11.04 8.58
N ASN A 53 -0.15 11.68 8.39
CA ASN A 53 -0.64 12.80 9.19
C ASN A 53 -1.82 12.33 10.04
N SER A 54 -1.91 12.80 11.28
CA SER A 54 -3.02 12.50 12.18
C SER A 54 -3.74 13.78 12.57
N ASN A 55 -5.07 13.73 12.54
CA ASN A 55 -5.95 14.79 13.02
C ASN A 55 -6.86 14.24 14.12
N ILE A 56 -6.87 14.90 15.27
CA ILE A 56 -7.68 14.53 16.43
C ILE A 56 -8.76 15.59 16.63
N ASN A 57 -10.02 15.18 16.58
CA ASN A 57 -11.17 16.07 16.78
C ASN A 57 -11.17 16.63 18.20
N SER A 58 -11.52 17.93 18.33
CA SER A 58 -11.57 18.63 19.63
C SER A 58 -10.29 18.44 20.45
N ASN A 59 -9.15 18.45 19.79
CA ASN A 59 -7.85 18.20 20.40
C ASN A 59 -7.49 19.30 21.40
N HIS A 60 -6.99 18.88 22.56
CA HIS A 60 -6.51 19.76 23.62
C HIS A 60 -5.12 19.33 24.16
N GLY A 61 -4.30 18.80 23.27
CA GLY A 61 -2.92 18.42 23.59
C GLY A 61 -2.58 16.97 23.30
N HIS A 62 -3.52 16.17 22.80
CA HIS A 62 -3.24 14.80 22.39
C HIS A 62 -2.43 14.75 21.10
N THR A 63 -1.57 13.72 20.95
CA THR A 63 -0.76 13.51 19.75
C THR A 63 -0.77 12.04 19.36
N LEU A 64 -0.86 11.78 18.06
CA LEU A 64 -0.71 10.45 17.48
C LEU A 64 0.33 10.51 16.36
N THR A 65 1.28 9.59 16.39
CA THR A 65 2.23 9.37 15.30
C THR A 65 2.18 7.92 14.88
N VAL A 66 1.76 7.68 13.64
CA VAL A 66 1.78 6.35 13.01
C VAL A 66 2.98 6.30 12.07
N SER A 67 3.95 5.45 12.39
CA SER A 67 5.19 5.36 11.63
C SER A 67 5.01 4.62 10.30
N LYS A 68 5.92 4.84 9.36
CA LYS A 68 6.00 4.07 8.11
C LYS A 68 6.18 2.58 8.38
N ASP A 69 6.96 2.23 9.40
CA ASP A 69 7.21 0.85 9.78
C ASP A 69 5.95 0.17 10.30
N ASP A 70 5.12 0.88 11.06
CA ASP A 70 3.83 0.38 11.52
C ASP A 70 2.88 0.16 10.34
N VAL A 71 2.82 1.12 9.41
CA VAL A 71 2.03 0.97 8.17
C VAL A 71 2.54 -0.23 7.37
N SER A 72 3.85 -0.35 7.19
CA SER A 72 4.46 -1.44 6.43
C SER A 72 4.20 -2.81 7.08
N SER A 73 4.29 -2.92 8.41
CA SER A 73 4.03 -4.16 9.13
C SER A 73 2.58 -4.60 8.99
N GLY A 74 1.63 -3.67 9.08
CA GLY A 74 0.20 -3.95 8.96
C GLY A 74 -0.37 -4.77 10.09
N VAL A 75 0.32 -4.84 11.22
CA VAL A 75 -0.13 -5.56 12.42
C VAL A 75 -0.91 -4.60 13.32
N GLU A 76 -2.01 -5.09 13.90
CA GLU A 76 -2.79 -4.32 14.87
C GLU A 76 -1.90 -3.72 15.95
N LYS A 77 -2.11 -2.44 16.24
CA LYS A 77 -1.33 -1.71 17.23
C LYS A 77 -2.17 -0.68 17.98
N THR A 78 -1.97 -0.61 19.28
CA THR A 78 -2.57 0.40 20.15
C THR A 78 -1.56 1.48 20.49
N TYR A 79 -1.97 2.73 20.34
CA TYR A 79 -1.18 3.93 20.61
C TYR A 79 -1.77 4.68 21.81
N ALA A 80 -0.94 5.01 22.79
CA ALA A 80 -1.30 6.01 23.79
C ALA A 80 -1.11 7.40 23.17
N ILE A 81 -2.12 8.27 23.30
CA ILE A 81 -2.13 9.58 22.65
C ILE A 81 -2.15 10.75 23.63
N GLN A 82 -1.69 10.57 24.85
CA GLN A 82 -1.72 11.60 25.90
C GLN A 82 -1.11 12.93 25.43
N GLY A 83 0.08 12.90 24.81
CA GLY A 83 0.77 14.12 24.41
C GLY A 83 1.01 15.04 25.61
N SER A 84 0.58 16.31 25.49
CA SER A 84 0.63 17.30 26.57
C SER A 84 -0.68 17.43 27.36
N ALA A 85 -1.70 16.61 27.06
CA ALA A 85 -2.97 16.63 27.77
C ALA A 85 -2.83 16.11 29.22
N SER A 86 -3.74 16.53 30.10
CA SER A 86 -3.75 16.13 31.52
C SER A 86 -4.30 14.73 31.76
N HIS A 87 -4.83 14.06 30.72
CA HIS A 87 -5.41 12.71 30.77
C HIS A 87 -5.02 11.95 29.50
N ASP A 88 -5.17 10.65 29.54
CA ASP A 88 -4.76 9.77 28.45
C ASP A 88 -5.97 9.15 27.74
N HIS A 89 -5.77 8.88 26.47
CA HIS A 89 -6.61 8.06 25.62
C HIS A 89 -5.72 7.08 24.83
N SER A 90 -6.33 6.01 24.36
CA SER A 90 -5.67 5.06 23.46
C SER A 90 -6.44 4.94 22.16
N VAL A 91 -5.71 4.77 21.07
CA VAL A 91 -6.25 4.53 19.73
C VAL A 91 -5.71 3.19 19.23
N THR A 92 -6.60 2.29 18.84
CA THR A 92 -6.20 1.01 18.25
C THR A 92 -6.43 1.03 16.76
N LEU A 93 -5.36 0.84 15.99
CA LEU A 93 -5.42 0.62 14.55
C LEU A 93 -5.36 -0.88 14.28
N THR A 94 -6.42 -1.39 13.66
CA THR A 94 -6.51 -2.80 13.27
C THR A 94 -5.67 -3.10 12.03
N ALA A 95 -5.42 -4.37 11.73
CA ALA A 95 -4.77 -4.78 10.49
C ALA A 95 -5.51 -4.28 9.24
N ALA A 96 -6.86 -4.20 9.29
CA ALA A 96 -7.67 -3.63 8.21
C ALA A 96 -7.42 -2.12 8.03
N ASN A 97 -7.24 -1.37 9.12
CA ASN A 97 -6.87 0.04 9.07
C ASN A 97 -5.52 0.23 8.37
N PHE A 98 -4.52 -0.57 8.72
CA PHE A 98 -3.22 -0.52 8.07
C PHE A 98 -3.29 -0.94 6.59
N THR A 99 -4.15 -1.88 6.22
CA THR A 99 -4.38 -2.22 4.81
C THR A 99 -4.92 -1.01 4.03
N ASN A 100 -5.84 -0.25 4.61
CA ASN A 100 -6.34 0.98 4.00
C ASN A 100 -5.23 2.02 3.82
N LEU A 101 -4.41 2.24 4.85
CA LEU A 101 -3.28 3.17 4.78
C LEU A 101 -2.24 2.74 3.73
N LYS A 102 -1.93 1.44 3.61
CA LYS A 102 -1.07 0.91 2.54
C LYS A 102 -1.61 1.19 1.14
N ASN A 103 -2.93 1.26 1.01
CA ASN A 103 -3.62 1.60 -0.25
C ASN A 103 -3.83 3.11 -0.41
N ASN A 104 -3.16 3.91 0.41
CA ASN A 104 -3.22 5.38 0.41
C ASN A 104 -4.62 5.95 0.70
N ASN A 105 -5.45 5.19 1.42
CA ASN A 105 -6.74 5.64 1.89
C ASN A 105 -6.63 6.16 3.33
N SER A 106 -7.32 7.26 3.62
CA SER A 106 -7.48 7.74 5.00
C SER A 106 -8.40 6.82 5.80
N ILE A 107 -8.16 6.76 7.09
CA ILE A 107 -8.98 6.01 8.04
C ILE A 107 -9.50 6.95 9.13
N GLN A 108 -10.62 6.57 9.74
CA GLN A 108 -11.17 7.23 10.91
C GLN A 108 -11.44 6.18 11.99
N VAL A 109 -11.00 6.47 13.21
CA VAL A 109 -11.17 5.62 14.38
C VAL A 109 -11.47 6.47 15.59
N ASP A 110 -12.10 5.89 16.60
CA ASP A 110 -12.35 6.59 17.87
C ASP A 110 -11.32 6.17 18.92
N SER A 111 -10.97 7.11 19.79
CA SER A 111 -10.15 6.82 20.96
C SER A 111 -10.96 6.13 22.05
N THR A 112 -10.28 5.53 23.03
CA THR A 112 -10.92 5.13 24.29
C THR A 112 -11.47 6.35 25.03
N SER A 113 -12.43 6.13 25.92
CA SER A 113 -12.89 7.19 26.84
C SER A 113 -11.82 7.49 27.89
N GLY A 114 -11.56 8.77 28.10
CA GLY A 114 -10.67 9.28 29.11
C GLY A 114 -11.11 10.69 29.51
N GLY A 115 -11.01 11.07 30.78
CA GLY A 115 -11.49 12.39 31.22
C GLY A 115 -12.97 12.65 30.96
N GLY A 116 -13.78 11.61 30.76
CA GLY A 116 -15.23 11.72 30.51
C GLY A 116 -15.62 11.97 29.05
N HIS A 117 -14.70 11.86 28.09
CA HIS A 117 -14.95 12.04 26.66
C HIS A 117 -14.10 11.14 25.77
N MET A 118 -14.35 11.16 24.48
CA MET A 118 -13.61 10.44 23.43
C MET A 118 -13.25 11.40 22.29
N HIS A 119 -12.30 11.03 21.48
CA HIS A 119 -11.89 11.77 20.28
C HIS A 119 -12.04 10.93 19.04
N GLY A 120 -12.63 11.50 17.98
CA GLY A 120 -12.49 10.96 16.63
C GLY A 120 -11.10 11.29 16.07
N VAL A 121 -10.41 10.29 15.57
CA VAL A 121 -9.06 10.42 15.04
C VAL A 121 -9.04 10.02 13.56
N THR A 122 -8.58 10.93 12.72
CA THR A 122 -8.37 10.66 11.29
C THR A 122 -6.88 10.52 11.02
N VAL A 123 -6.48 9.44 10.35
CA VAL A 123 -5.12 9.23 9.87
C VAL A 123 -5.14 9.19 8.34
N SER A 124 -4.30 9.98 7.72
CA SER A 124 -4.15 10.08 6.26
C SER A 124 -2.68 9.98 5.87
N CYS A 125 -2.40 9.69 4.60
CA CYS A 125 -1.03 9.73 4.09
C CYS A 125 -0.55 11.19 3.97
N ALA A 126 0.75 11.39 4.20
CA ALA A 126 1.43 12.67 4.03
C ALA A 126 1.89 12.87 2.58
#